data_92cbcf5f60a72f958d5f348c2299033c
#
_entry.id   92cbcf5f60a72f958d5f348c2299033c
#
_cell.length_a   1.000
_cell.length_b   1.000
_cell.length_c   1.000
_cell.angle_alpha   90.00
_cell.angle_beta   90.00
_cell.angle_gamma   90.00
#
_symmetry.space_group_name_H-M   'P 1'
#
loop_
_entity.id
_entity.type
_entity.pdbx_description
1 polymer ?
#
loop_
_entity_poly.entity_id
_entity_poly.type
_entity_poly.pdbx_seq_one_letter_code
_entity_poly.pdbx_strand_id
1 'polypeptide(L)'
;LQASGWECTSRIIGPKILNLTYRKDGASIRLVDTFNYYPMALKAIGEMVGLEKYEFPEESDSPELWDSYCQRDVEIMVAAMQLWWARITDWGLGNFAVTLASQCMNAYRHKFMPTPIFIDNNDRANEVGRRAYLGGRTEAFYIGKAPERIWCLDINSMYPHIMKEKAVPYRLATTSTRLENHELDYL
;
A
#
# COMPACT_ATOMS: atom_id res chain seq x y z
N LEU A 1 -15.55 19.44 -8.89
CA LEU A 1 -16.18 18.28 -9.53
C LEU A 1 -17.67 18.17 -9.14
N GLN A 2 -18.03 18.20 -7.87
CA GLN A 2 -19.45 18.09 -7.45
C GLN A 2 -20.31 19.23 -8.01
N ALA A 3 -19.82 20.48 -7.98
CA ALA A 3 -20.51 21.62 -8.56
C ALA A 3 -20.74 21.51 -10.09
N SER A 4 -19.97 20.64 -10.77
CA SER A 4 -20.08 20.36 -12.21
C SER A 4 -20.90 19.10 -12.51
N GLY A 5 -21.67 18.58 -11.53
CA GLY A 5 -22.55 17.43 -11.67
C GLY A 5 -21.83 16.06 -11.61
N TRP A 6 -20.61 16.01 -11.12
CA TRP A 6 -19.92 14.76 -10.86
C TRP A 6 -20.30 14.20 -9.49
N GLU A 7 -20.68 12.92 -9.44
CA GLU A 7 -21.03 12.22 -8.21
C GLU A 7 -19.80 11.52 -7.63
N CYS A 8 -19.55 11.71 -6.32
CA CYS A 8 -18.51 10.99 -5.61
C CYS A 8 -19.02 9.60 -5.22
N THR A 9 -18.57 8.57 -5.92
CA THR A 9 -19.03 7.17 -5.73
C THR A 9 -18.15 6.38 -4.79
N SER A 10 -16.92 6.83 -4.52
CA SER A 10 -16.02 6.20 -3.56
C SER A 10 -15.11 7.24 -2.91
N ARG A 11 -14.94 7.12 -1.61
CA ARG A 11 -14.10 8.02 -0.82
C ARG A 11 -13.34 7.21 0.23
N ILE A 12 -12.04 7.10 0.06
CA ILE A 12 -11.13 6.53 1.04
C ILE A 12 -10.17 7.63 1.45
N ILE A 13 -10.29 8.07 2.69
CA ILE A 13 -9.41 9.10 3.26
C ILE A 13 -8.83 8.54 4.56
N GLY A 14 -7.53 8.51 4.63
CA GLY A 14 -6.77 8.17 5.83
C GLY A 14 -5.60 9.12 5.99
N PRO A 15 -4.84 9.02 7.07
CA PRO A 15 -3.73 9.93 7.35
C PRO A 15 -2.63 9.91 6.28
N LYS A 16 -2.61 8.88 5.42
CA LYS A 16 -1.61 8.72 4.35
C LYS A 16 -2.23 8.22 3.04
N ILE A 17 -3.56 8.20 2.91
CA ILE A 17 -4.22 7.66 1.72
C ILE A 17 -5.35 8.59 1.33
N LEU A 18 -5.29 9.13 0.12
CA LEU A 18 -6.40 9.80 -0.54
C LEU A 18 -6.72 9.02 -1.81
N ASN A 19 -7.95 8.54 -1.93
CA ASN A 19 -8.49 7.93 -3.13
C ASN A 19 -9.95 8.34 -3.26
N LEU A 20 -10.26 9.18 -4.24
CA LEU A 20 -11.60 9.66 -4.53
C LEU A 20 -11.97 9.22 -5.95
N THR A 21 -13.16 8.66 -6.11
CA THR A 21 -13.69 8.31 -7.43
C THR A 21 -14.95 9.11 -7.70
N TYR A 22 -14.96 9.80 -8.82
CA TYR A 22 -16.10 10.55 -9.32
C TYR A 22 -16.61 9.92 -10.61
N ARG A 23 -17.93 9.93 -10.80
CA ARG A 23 -18.58 9.45 -12.02
C ARG A 23 -19.57 10.46 -12.56
N LYS A 24 -19.64 10.55 -13.89
CA LYS A 24 -20.62 11.33 -14.62
C LYS A 24 -20.76 10.78 -16.04
N ASP A 25 -21.99 10.55 -16.49
CA ASP A 25 -22.33 10.15 -17.87
C ASP A 25 -21.48 9.00 -18.42
N GLY A 26 -21.26 7.98 -17.60
CA GLY A 26 -20.42 6.82 -17.95
C GLY A 26 -18.91 7.05 -17.82
N ALA A 27 -18.45 8.27 -17.64
CA ALA A 27 -17.04 8.59 -17.38
C ALA A 27 -16.69 8.44 -15.90
N SER A 28 -15.42 8.14 -15.63
CA SER A 28 -14.90 8.01 -14.25
C SER A 28 -13.58 8.75 -14.13
N ILE A 29 -13.46 9.55 -13.08
CA ILE A 29 -12.21 10.21 -12.68
C ILE A 29 -11.82 9.70 -11.30
N ARG A 30 -10.57 9.27 -11.16
CA ARG A 30 -10.02 8.87 -9.86
C ARG A 30 -8.89 9.81 -9.48
N LEU A 31 -9.01 10.44 -8.31
CA LEU A 31 -7.97 11.25 -7.70
C LEU A 31 -7.23 10.37 -6.69
N VAL A 32 -5.93 10.23 -6.87
CA VAL A 32 -5.07 9.37 -6.06
C VAL A 32 -3.88 10.19 -5.60
N ASP A 33 -3.54 10.13 -4.32
CA ASP A 33 -2.34 10.75 -3.78
C ASP A 33 -1.10 9.95 -4.21
N THR A 34 -0.13 10.62 -4.80
CA THR A 34 1.16 10.02 -5.22
C THR A 34 1.98 9.50 -4.04
N PHE A 35 1.72 9.96 -2.82
CA PHE A 35 2.31 9.43 -1.59
C PHE A 35 2.01 7.93 -1.38
N ASN A 36 0.95 7.41 -2.01
CA ASN A 36 0.65 5.97 -2.03
C ASN A 36 1.75 5.13 -2.69
N TYR A 37 2.57 5.71 -3.54
CA TYR A 37 3.65 5.04 -4.27
C TYR A 37 5.04 5.50 -3.83
N TYR A 38 5.16 6.79 -3.53
CA TYR A 38 6.39 7.46 -3.15
C TYR A 38 6.22 8.14 -1.78
N PRO A 39 6.33 7.36 -0.67
CA PRO A 39 6.16 7.91 0.68
C PRO A 39 7.41 8.67 1.13
N MET A 40 7.79 9.67 0.35
CA MET A 40 8.96 10.52 0.58
C MET A 40 8.68 11.97 0.15
N ALA A 41 9.57 12.89 0.54
CA ALA A 41 9.46 14.30 0.16
C ALA A 41 9.59 14.48 -1.36
N LEU A 42 8.87 15.45 -1.94
CA LEU A 42 8.88 15.74 -3.38
C LEU A 42 10.28 16.08 -3.89
N LYS A 43 11.14 16.71 -3.07
CA LYS A 43 12.55 16.94 -3.40
C LYS A 43 13.30 15.65 -3.70
N ALA A 44 13.14 14.62 -2.87
CA ALA A 44 13.78 13.32 -3.09
C ALA A 44 13.21 12.60 -4.32
N ILE A 45 11.92 12.78 -4.61
CA ILE A 45 11.31 12.28 -5.85
C ILE A 45 11.93 13.01 -7.05
N GLY A 46 12.09 14.33 -6.98
CA GLY A 46 12.73 15.13 -8.02
C GLY A 46 14.15 14.66 -8.31
N GLU A 47 14.97 14.45 -7.29
CA GLU A 47 16.33 13.88 -7.42
C GLU A 47 16.30 12.51 -8.11
N MET A 48 15.36 11.64 -7.75
CA MET A 48 15.20 10.30 -8.33
C MET A 48 14.85 10.34 -9.84
N VAL A 49 14.05 11.32 -10.28
CA VAL A 49 13.63 11.46 -11.69
C VAL A 49 14.49 12.45 -12.48
N GLY A 50 15.52 13.02 -11.88
CA GLY A 50 16.42 13.98 -12.53
C GLY A 50 15.83 15.39 -12.75
N LEU A 51 14.82 15.76 -11.97
CA LEU A 51 14.17 17.08 -12.00
C LEU A 51 14.35 17.75 -10.63
N GLU A 52 15.24 18.72 -10.56
CA GLU A 52 15.45 19.47 -9.32
C GLU A 52 14.20 20.25 -8.92
N LYS A 53 13.80 20.09 -7.65
CA LYS A 53 12.72 20.87 -7.06
C LYS A 53 13.18 22.29 -6.76
N TYR A 54 12.40 23.28 -7.17
CA TYR A 54 12.69 24.68 -6.88
C TYR A 54 12.51 25.00 -5.39
N GLU A 55 13.22 26.01 -4.91
CA GLU A 55 13.02 26.54 -3.57
C GLU A 55 11.63 27.18 -3.46
N PHE A 56 11.06 27.13 -2.27
CA PHE A 56 9.72 27.66 -2.02
C PHE A 56 9.76 29.20 -2.15
N PRO A 57 8.91 29.81 -3.00
CA PRO A 57 8.89 31.24 -3.18
C PRO A 57 8.49 31.98 -1.91
N GLU A 58 8.96 33.22 -1.75
CA GLU A 58 8.51 34.13 -0.69
C GLU A 58 7.16 34.75 -1.06
N GLU A 59 6.38 35.19 -0.06
CA GLU A 59 5.05 35.75 -0.26
C GLU A 59 5.10 37.03 -1.14
N SER A 60 6.23 37.74 -1.13
CA SER A 60 6.48 38.94 -1.93
C SER A 60 6.90 38.67 -3.38
N ASP A 61 7.16 37.41 -3.74
CA ASP A 61 7.64 37.07 -5.08
C ASP A 61 6.53 37.20 -6.14
N SER A 62 6.95 37.30 -7.39
CA SER A 62 6.05 37.49 -8.51
C SER A 62 5.14 36.27 -8.76
N PRO A 63 3.92 36.48 -9.29
CA PRO A 63 3.03 35.38 -9.65
C PRO A 63 3.66 34.38 -10.62
N GLU A 64 4.53 34.82 -11.53
CA GLU A 64 5.24 33.97 -12.49
C GLU A 64 6.21 32.99 -11.81
N LEU A 65 6.83 33.43 -10.71
CA LEU A 65 7.71 32.55 -9.91
C LEU A 65 6.89 31.46 -9.19
N TRP A 66 5.75 31.85 -8.63
CA TRP A 66 4.80 30.88 -8.05
C TRP A 66 4.26 29.89 -9.09
N ASP A 67 3.92 30.34 -10.28
CA ASP A 67 3.47 29.46 -11.36
C ASP A 67 4.58 28.48 -11.77
N SER A 68 5.81 28.96 -11.92
CA SER A 68 6.97 28.12 -12.26
C SER A 68 7.24 27.08 -11.19
N TYR A 69 7.14 27.47 -9.91
CA TYR A 69 7.28 26.55 -8.78
C TYR A 69 6.20 25.46 -8.80
N CYS A 70 4.93 25.85 -8.93
CA CYS A 70 3.81 24.90 -8.99
C CYS A 70 3.92 23.98 -10.22
N GLN A 71 4.31 24.52 -11.38
CA GLN A 71 4.53 23.72 -12.57
C GLN A 71 5.62 22.67 -12.36
N ARG A 72 6.76 23.05 -11.76
CA ARG A 72 7.85 22.14 -11.47
C ARG A 72 7.42 21.00 -10.53
N ASP A 73 6.65 21.29 -9.51
CA ASP A 73 6.13 20.29 -8.58
C ASP A 73 5.24 19.26 -9.30
N VAL A 74 4.41 19.73 -10.25
CA VAL A 74 3.59 18.83 -11.10
C VAL A 74 4.45 18.03 -12.06
N GLU A 75 5.47 18.62 -12.71
CA GLU A 75 6.39 17.93 -13.62
C GLU A 75 7.10 16.77 -12.92
N ILE A 76 7.58 16.97 -11.69
CA ILE A 76 8.20 15.92 -10.86
C ILE A 76 7.23 14.77 -10.60
N MET A 77 5.99 15.07 -10.21
CA MET A 77 4.97 14.04 -9.97
C MET A 77 4.63 13.27 -11.25
N VAL A 78 4.48 13.95 -12.38
CA VAL A 78 4.20 13.31 -13.67
C VAL A 78 5.34 12.39 -14.07
N ALA A 79 6.59 12.86 -14.00
CA ALA A 79 7.76 12.04 -14.32
C ALA A 79 7.88 10.80 -13.41
N ALA A 80 7.61 10.94 -12.11
CA ALA A 80 7.61 9.83 -11.17
C ALA A 80 6.53 8.79 -11.51
N MET A 81 5.31 9.23 -11.84
CA MET A 81 4.23 8.32 -12.22
C MET A 81 4.49 7.65 -13.57
N GLN A 82 5.09 8.33 -14.54
CA GLN A 82 5.51 7.73 -15.80
C GLN A 82 6.58 6.65 -15.59
N LEU A 83 7.57 6.92 -14.73
CA LEU A 83 8.58 5.93 -14.35
C LEU A 83 7.95 4.70 -13.65
N TRP A 84 6.99 4.92 -12.76
CA TRP A 84 6.26 3.86 -12.10
C TRP A 84 5.48 3.01 -13.10
N TRP A 85 4.78 3.65 -14.03
CA TRP A 85 4.01 2.98 -15.08
C TRP A 85 4.89 2.16 -16.01
N ALA A 86 6.02 2.72 -16.43
CA ALA A 86 7.01 2.01 -17.24
C ALA A 86 7.50 0.74 -16.53
N ARG A 87 7.84 0.82 -15.25
CA ARG A 87 8.28 -0.35 -14.45
C ARG A 87 7.21 -1.44 -14.35
N ILE A 88 5.94 -1.07 -14.13
CA ILE A 88 4.84 -2.05 -14.11
C ILE A 88 4.76 -2.78 -15.44
N THR A 89 4.88 -2.07 -16.54
CA THR A 89 4.80 -2.62 -17.90
C THR A 89 6.02 -3.48 -18.23
N ASP A 90 7.22 -2.92 -18.07
CA ASP A 90 8.48 -3.56 -18.47
C ASP A 90 8.75 -4.84 -17.66
N TRP A 91 8.38 -4.83 -16.39
CA TRP A 91 8.56 -5.98 -15.51
C TRP A 91 7.38 -6.95 -15.53
N GLY A 92 6.30 -6.64 -16.24
CA GLY A 92 5.10 -7.48 -16.32
C GLY A 92 4.45 -7.70 -14.95
N LEU A 93 4.22 -6.61 -14.22
CA LEU A 93 3.68 -6.66 -12.84
C LEU A 93 2.15 -6.59 -12.77
N GLY A 94 1.47 -6.95 -13.85
CA GLY A 94 0.01 -6.93 -13.93
C GLY A 94 -0.56 -5.53 -14.15
N ASN A 95 -1.82 -5.35 -13.82
CA ASN A 95 -2.51 -4.07 -13.99
C ASN A 95 -2.10 -3.06 -12.90
N PHE A 96 -2.17 -1.78 -13.24
CA PHE A 96 -1.97 -0.70 -12.28
C PHE A 96 -2.97 -0.79 -11.13
N ALA A 97 -2.47 -0.67 -9.91
CA ALA A 97 -3.27 -0.59 -8.70
C ALA A 97 -3.05 0.73 -7.96
N VAL A 98 -4.04 1.17 -7.17
CA VAL A 98 -4.06 2.51 -6.56
C VAL A 98 -3.18 2.70 -5.34
N THR A 99 -2.55 1.64 -4.83
CA THR A 99 -1.60 1.69 -3.72
C THR A 99 -0.44 0.74 -3.97
N LEU A 100 0.72 1.03 -3.38
CA LEU A 100 1.89 0.16 -3.48
C LEU A 100 1.57 -1.27 -3.00
N ALA A 101 0.87 -1.43 -1.89
CA ALA A 101 0.48 -2.74 -1.37
C ALA A 101 -0.41 -3.52 -2.36
N SER A 102 -1.40 -2.84 -2.96
CA SER A 102 -2.25 -3.46 -3.98
C SER A 102 -1.46 -3.81 -5.25
N GLN A 103 -0.48 -2.99 -5.63
CA GLN A 103 0.40 -3.28 -6.77
C GLN A 103 1.31 -4.47 -6.49
N CYS A 104 1.85 -4.59 -5.28
CA CYS A 104 2.63 -5.76 -4.87
C CYS A 104 1.80 -7.05 -4.92
N MET A 105 0.55 -7.01 -4.45
CA MET A 105 -0.36 -8.14 -4.54
C MET A 105 -0.71 -8.49 -5.99
N ASN A 106 -0.94 -7.48 -6.86
CA ASN A 106 -1.15 -7.71 -8.29
C ASN A 106 0.07 -8.38 -8.94
N ALA A 107 1.27 -7.86 -8.67
CA ALA A 107 2.51 -8.42 -9.18
C ALA A 107 2.69 -9.88 -8.72
N TYR A 108 2.46 -10.15 -7.45
CA TYR A 108 2.53 -11.49 -6.90
C TYR A 108 1.57 -12.44 -7.63
N ARG A 109 0.29 -12.06 -7.72
CA ARG A 109 -0.74 -12.90 -8.36
C ARG A 109 -0.52 -13.10 -9.86
N HIS A 110 0.00 -12.09 -10.55
CA HIS A 110 0.19 -12.12 -12.00
C HIS A 110 1.45 -12.88 -12.42
N LYS A 111 2.54 -12.76 -11.65
CA LYS A 111 3.86 -13.23 -12.08
C LYS A 111 4.49 -14.27 -11.16
N PHE A 112 4.28 -14.17 -9.85
CA PHE A 112 5.06 -14.92 -8.86
C PHE A 112 4.28 -16.03 -8.14
N MET A 113 2.96 -16.03 -8.23
CA MET A 113 2.13 -17.06 -7.58
C MET A 113 2.20 -18.37 -8.38
N PRO A 114 2.85 -19.43 -7.83
CA PRO A 114 3.10 -20.66 -8.57
C PRO A 114 1.84 -21.51 -8.75
N THR A 115 0.90 -21.40 -7.81
CA THR A 115 -0.35 -22.15 -7.78
C THR A 115 -1.50 -21.26 -7.36
N PRO A 116 -2.70 -21.43 -7.91
CA PRO A 116 -3.87 -20.71 -7.44
C PRO A 116 -4.15 -20.95 -5.96
N ILE A 117 -4.37 -19.88 -5.20
CA ILE A 117 -4.85 -19.96 -3.83
C ILE A 117 -6.38 -19.84 -3.89
N PHE A 118 -7.08 -20.84 -3.38
CA PHE A 118 -8.53 -20.85 -3.39
C PHE A 118 -9.06 -19.97 -2.26
N ILE A 119 -9.97 -19.07 -2.62
CA ILE A 119 -10.72 -18.27 -1.66
C ILE A 119 -11.96 -19.06 -1.28
N ASP A 120 -12.13 -19.32 0.01
CA ASP A 120 -13.33 -19.96 0.52
C ASP A 120 -14.50 -18.98 0.51
N ASN A 121 -15.68 -19.44 0.07
CA ASN A 121 -16.92 -18.67 0.11
C ASN A 121 -17.79 -18.98 1.34
N ASN A 122 -17.24 -19.70 2.31
CA ASN A 122 -17.90 -19.99 3.57
C ASN A 122 -17.73 -18.79 4.53
N ASP A 123 -18.78 -17.98 4.66
CA ASP A 123 -18.76 -16.75 5.47
C ASP A 123 -18.43 -17.03 6.95
N ARG A 124 -18.90 -18.16 7.49
CA ARG A 124 -18.61 -18.55 8.88
C ARG A 124 -17.14 -18.90 9.07
N ALA A 125 -16.54 -19.64 8.15
CA ALA A 125 -15.12 -19.96 8.18
C ALA A 125 -14.27 -18.69 8.06
N ASN A 126 -14.65 -17.80 7.15
CA ASN A 126 -13.99 -16.50 6.97
C ASN A 126 -14.09 -15.61 8.20
N GLU A 127 -15.24 -15.61 8.88
CA GLU A 127 -15.41 -14.87 10.15
C GLU A 127 -14.53 -15.44 11.25
N VAL A 128 -14.49 -16.75 11.42
CA VAL A 128 -13.60 -17.41 12.39
C VAL A 128 -12.14 -17.09 12.08
N GLY A 129 -11.72 -17.21 10.81
CA GLY A 129 -10.38 -16.89 10.38
C GLY A 129 -10.00 -15.43 10.68
N ARG A 130 -10.90 -14.48 10.45
CA ARG A 130 -10.67 -13.05 10.77
C ARG A 130 -10.55 -12.81 12.27
N ARG A 131 -11.34 -13.50 13.08
CA ARG A 131 -11.27 -13.41 14.56
C ARG A 131 -10.02 -14.06 15.12
N ALA A 132 -9.53 -15.12 14.49
CA ALA A 132 -8.29 -15.80 14.84
C ALA A 132 -7.02 -15.05 14.36
N TYR A 133 -7.18 -14.11 13.39
CA TYR A 133 -6.07 -13.32 12.89
C TYR A 133 -5.59 -12.33 13.94
N LEU A 134 -4.43 -12.60 14.49
CA LEU A 134 -3.73 -11.71 15.42
C LEU A 134 -2.44 -11.22 14.77
N GLY A 135 -2.14 -9.94 14.96
CA GLY A 135 -0.86 -9.36 14.56
C GLY A 135 0.30 -9.85 15.44
N GLY A 136 1.50 -9.34 15.19
CA GLY A 136 2.64 -9.60 16.03
C GLY A 136 2.36 -9.18 17.49
N ARG A 137 2.84 -9.98 18.45
CA ARG A 137 2.72 -9.64 19.88
C ARG A 137 3.53 -8.38 20.16
N THR A 138 2.87 -7.36 20.70
CA THR A 138 3.51 -6.15 21.23
C THR A 138 3.25 -6.06 22.71
N GLU A 139 4.30 -5.90 23.50
CA GLU A 139 4.20 -5.87 24.96
C GLU A 139 5.23 -4.90 25.53
N ALA A 140 4.82 -4.05 26.46
CA ALA A 140 5.70 -3.17 27.20
C ALA A 140 6.02 -3.82 28.56
N PHE A 141 7.25 -4.29 28.73
CA PHE A 141 7.71 -4.85 30.00
C PHE A 141 8.13 -3.78 31.00
N TYR A 142 8.37 -2.55 30.53
CA TYR A 142 8.75 -1.41 31.34
C TYR A 142 8.13 -0.12 30.79
N ILE A 143 7.57 0.70 31.65
CA ILE A 143 6.96 1.99 31.30
C ILE A 143 7.70 3.08 32.10
N GLY A 144 8.30 4.04 31.39
CA GLY A 144 9.03 5.15 31.95
C GLY A 144 10.38 5.37 31.28
N LYS A 145 11.22 6.22 31.90
CA LYS A 145 12.57 6.48 31.40
C LYS A 145 13.44 5.26 31.72
N ALA A 146 14.03 4.65 30.69
CA ALA A 146 14.94 3.55 30.88
C ALA A 146 16.15 3.94 31.74
N PRO A 147 16.52 3.15 32.75
CA PRO A 147 17.65 3.43 33.62
C PRO A 147 19.00 3.28 32.93
N GLU A 148 19.05 2.47 31.88
CA GLU A 148 20.26 2.11 31.14
C GLU A 148 20.10 2.27 29.63
N ARG A 149 21.20 2.04 28.91
CA ARG A 149 21.21 2.06 27.45
C ARG A 149 20.32 0.94 26.88
N ILE A 150 19.40 1.30 25.97
CA ILE A 150 18.53 0.34 25.29
C ILE A 150 19.12 0.02 23.91
N TRP A 151 19.11 -1.27 23.59
CA TRP A 151 19.43 -1.78 22.26
C TRP A 151 18.13 -2.09 21.51
N CYS A 152 17.97 -1.55 20.31
CA CYS A 152 16.89 -1.92 19.41
C CYS A 152 17.42 -2.97 18.44
N LEU A 153 16.83 -4.15 18.47
CA LEU A 153 17.18 -5.27 17.57
C LEU A 153 16.00 -5.55 16.66
N ASP A 154 16.28 -5.72 15.38
CA ASP A 154 15.29 -6.10 14.37
C ASP A 154 15.81 -7.23 13.49
N ILE A 155 14.90 -8.11 13.07
CA ILE A 155 15.20 -9.19 12.12
C ILE A 155 14.65 -8.75 10.76
N ASN A 156 15.56 -8.33 9.89
CA ASN A 156 15.22 -7.86 8.56
C ASN A 156 14.39 -8.89 7.78
N SER A 157 13.22 -8.43 7.31
CA SER A 157 12.33 -9.24 6.47
C SER A 157 11.91 -10.58 7.09
N MET A 158 11.74 -10.66 8.41
CA MET A 158 11.41 -11.90 9.12
C MET A 158 10.14 -12.55 8.56
N TYR A 159 9.05 -11.80 8.36
CA TYR A 159 7.79 -12.32 7.80
C TYR A 159 7.96 -12.88 6.38
N PRO A 160 8.53 -12.16 5.42
CA PRO A 160 8.81 -12.70 4.09
C PRO A 160 9.71 -13.93 4.11
N HIS A 161 10.69 -13.97 5.00
CA HIS A 161 11.55 -15.16 5.16
C HIS A 161 10.75 -16.38 5.62
N ILE A 162 9.92 -16.23 6.65
CA ILE A 162 9.08 -17.33 7.15
C ILE A 162 8.08 -17.79 6.08
N MET A 163 7.44 -16.84 5.36
CA MET A 163 6.52 -17.16 4.28
C MET A 163 7.18 -17.97 3.16
N LYS A 164 8.46 -17.72 2.89
CA LYS A 164 9.23 -18.45 1.89
C LYS A 164 9.64 -19.85 2.36
N GLU A 165 10.08 -19.99 3.61
CA GLU A 165 10.72 -21.21 4.14
C GLU A 165 9.72 -22.20 4.75
N LYS A 166 8.53 -21.74 5.13
CA LYS A 166 7.52 -22.56 5.79
C LYS A 166 6.37 -22.92 4.86
N ALA A 167 5.85 -24.14 5.05
CA ALA A 167 4.61 -24.52 4.39
C ALA A 167 3.44 -23.68 4.93
N VAL A 168 2.61 -23.18 4.05
CA VAL A 168 1.40 -22.42 4.37
C VAL A 168 0.18 -23.08 3.76
N PRO A 169 -0.99 -23.06 4.43
CA PRO A 169 -2.21 -23.60 3.86
C PRO A 169 -2.65 -22.80 2.63
N TYR A 170 -3.10 -23.47 1.58
CA TYR A 170 -3.54 -22.86 0.32
C TYR A 170 -5.04 -23.01 0.08
N ARG A 171 -5.73 -23.80 0.89
CA ARG A 171 -7.20 -23.94 0.85
C ARG A 171 -7.76 -24.43 2.17
N LEU A 172 -9.01 -24.09 2.45
CA LEU A 172 -9.77 -24.72 3.53
C LEU A 172 -10.18 -26.12 3.09
N ALA A 173 -9.92 -27.13 3.89
CA ALA A 173 -10.33 -28.52 3.62
C ALA A 173 -11.66 -28.85 4.30
N THR A 174 -11.80 -28.48 5.58
CA THR A 174 -13.00 -28.75 6.38
C THR A 174 -13.13 -27.76 7.51
N THR A 175 -14.34 -27.67 8.10
CA THR A 175 -14.62 -26.97 9.34
C THR A 175 -15.23 -27.93 10.34
N SER A 176 -14.76 -27.90 11.61
CA SER A 176 -15.32 -28.70 12.69
C SER A 176 -15.59 -27.82 13.91
N THR A 177 -16.59 -28.17 14.70
CA THR A 177 -16.85 -27.58 16.02
C THR A 177 -16.16 -28.35 17.15
N ARG A 178 -15.57 -29.51 16.84
CA ARG A 178 -14.79 -30.34 17.75
C ARG A 178 -13.41 -30.53 17.18
N LEU A 179 -12.38 -30.34 18.01
CA LEU A 179 -11.01 -30.69 17.68
C LEU A 179 -10.81 -32.16 18.09
N GLU A 180 -10.39 -32.98 17.15
CA GLU A 180 -9.88 -34.32 17.43
C GLU A 180 -8.41 -34.20 17.89
N ASN A 181 -7.95 -35.10 18.77
CA ASN A 181 -6.61 -34.98 19.34
C ASN A 181 -5.48 -34.95 18.29
N HIS A 182 -5.66 -35.65 17.18
CA HIS A 182 -4.71 -35.64 16.05
C HIS A 182 -4.69 -34.34 15.25
N GLU A 183 -5.71 -33.46 15.38
CA GLU A 183 -5.76 -32.16 14.72
C GLU A 183 -4.90 -31.10 15.44
N LEU A 184 -4.54 -31.36 16.70
CA LEU A 184 -3.69 -30.48 17.51
C LEU A 184 -2.19 -30.65 17.21
N ASP A 185 -1.79 -31.77 16.60
CA ASP A 185 -0.39 -32.05 16.25
C ASP A 185 0.15 -31.21 15.11
N TYR A 186 -0.72 -30.44 14.44
CA TYR A 186 -0.39 -29.58 13.29
C TYR A 186 -0.58 -28.08 13.55
N LEU A 187 -0.89 -27.69 14.79
CA LEU A 187 -0.97 -26.30 15.23
C LEU A 187 0.29 -25.89 16.00
#